data_db9e44233bd668afa8d0b9f1a4696bed
#
_entry.id   db9e44233bd668afa8d0b9f1a4696bed
#
_cell.length_a   1.000
_cell.length_b   1.000
_cell.length_c   1.000
_cell.angle_alpha   90.00
_cell.angle_beta   90.00
_cell.angle_gamma   90.00
#
_symmetry.space_group_name_H-M   'P 1'
#
loop_
_entity.id
_entity.type
_entity.pdbx_description
1 polymer ?
#
loop_
_entity_poly.entity_id
_entity_poly.type
_entity_poly.pdbx_seq_one_letter_code
_entity_poly.pdbx_strand_id
1 'polypeptide(L)'
;MRIAFIEPAIAHVEPLGIASLVQMLLNDGHSVMYFESPRKGFVERLKKFNPDILAYSTTTGKHRLCRDLNEELRKSIKAISIFGGPHCTFYPEFIESSALIDGICIGEGDFAITELLKRIENKEEYIKTDNWWVRVDGQIYKNQIRNKVENLDALPFLNREVIYAENEQLRRTPIKRIIASRGCPYSCSYCFNKTYNFIYSGKGRVNYHRSPLNIIEELKLIKKNYPFSFLKIVDDTFGLNMDYEEFARLYSQEVGVPFLCNVRPNLLNQDKIKCLKKAGCVAVTMAVESANDYVRNKVLCRNLDLKVMSDAITALKENGLRVYTQNIIGNPGETFAMAMETFNFNVKHCVDFAECFLLTPFYGTEIYENCVKNNFLEEGINMDNMPQSYWLGSCIKFSSLKEKDKFINFHKFFSFGVQHPRLLPLIKILMKFSPNKLFVLFNRFYDSWRITRIIRVKMDIIILIGVVKMNVKYIFGFFLKTDSHSKF
;
A
#
# COMPACT_ATOMS: atom_id res chain seq x y z
N MET A 1 -14.70 -13.81 22.28
CA MET A 1 -13.66 -14.66 21.62
C MET A 1 -12.27 -14.06 21.76
N ARG A 2 -11.20 -14.86 21.56
CA ARG A 2 -9.80 -14.41 21.49
C ARG A 2 -9.34 -14.43 20.04
N ILE A 3 -8.97 -13.27 19.52
CA ILE A 3 -8.59 -13.07 18.11
C ILE A 3 -7.11 -12.72 18.03
N ALA A 4 -6.34 -13.49 17.27
CA ALA A 4 -4.95 -13.21 17.00
C ALA A 4 -4.78 -12.73 15.54
N PHE A 5 -4.45 -11.46 15.34
CA PHE A 5 -4.00 -10.98 14.04
C PHE A 5 -2.53 -11.38 13.84
N ILE A 6 -2.26 -12.09 12.75
CA ILE A 6 -0.94 -12.64 12.45
C ILE A 6 -0.32 -11.92 11.24
N GLU A 7 0.85 -11.34 11.43
CA GLU A 7 1.68 -10.76 10.36
C GLU A 7 2.89 -11.70 10.11
N PRO A 8 3.07 -12.21 8.87
CA PRO A 8 4.14 -13.16 8.56
C PRO A 8 5.54 -12.53 8.52
N ALA A 9 5.62 -11.21 8.63
CA ALA A 9 6.86 -10.44 8.61
C ALA A 9 6.84 -9.34 9.66
N ILE A 10 8.00 -8.72 9.94
CA ILE A 10 8.04 -7.52 10.78
C ILE A 10 7.44 -6.36 9.98
N ALA A 11 6.41 -5.72 10.55
CA ALA A 11 5.80 -4.55 9.94
C ALA A 11 6.72 -3.33 10.07
N HIS A 12 6.96 -2.65 8.96
CA HIS A 12 7.75 -1.41 8.91
C HIS A 12 6.88 -0.16 8.79
N VAL A 13 5.59 -0.39 8.58
CA VAL A 13 4.56 0.65 8.54
C VAL A 13 3.33 0.15 9.29
N GLU A 14 2.60 1.08 9.88
CA GLU A 14 1.39 0.76 10.65
C GLU A 14 0.36 0.03 9.76
N PRO A 15 -0.10 -1.16 10.12
CA PRO A 15 -1.17 -1.87 9.43
C PRO A 15 -2.53 -1.26 9.80
N LEU A 16 -2.85 -0.08 9.22
CA LEU A 16 -4.02 0.73 9.60
C LEU A 16 -5.34 -0.03 9.49
N GLY A 17 -5.48 -0.91 8.48
CA GLY A 17 -6.67 -1.75 8.35
C GLY A 17 -6.85 -2.70 9.54
N ILE A 18 -5.77 -3.34 10.01
CA ILE A 18 -5.83 -4.17 11.22
C ILE A 18 -6.17 -3.32 12.45
N ALA A 19 -5.52 -2.16 12.60
CA ALA A 19 -5.78 -1.26 13.72
C ALA A 19 -7.23 -0.78 13.80
N SER A 20 -7.91 -0.60 12.65
CA SER A 20 -9.35 -0.31 12.57
C SER A 20 -10.19 -1.47 13.08
N LEU A 21 -9.95 -2.67 12.57
CA LEU A 21 -10.70 -3.87 12.98
C LEU A 21 -10.50 -4.22 14.46
N VAL A 22 -9.28 -4.03 14.97
CA VAL A 22 -8.97 -4.27 16.40
C VAL A 22 -9.87 -3.44 17.29
N GLN A 23 -10.06 -2.14 17.04
CA GLN A 23 -10.89 -1.31 17.91
C GLN A 23 -12.37 -1.72 17.83
N MET A 24 -12.88 -2.10 16.67
CA MET A 24 -14.22 -2.64 16.51
C MET A 24 -14.43 -3.87 17.40
N LEU A 25 -13.50 -4.83 17.29
CA LEU A 25 -13.57 -6.09 18.05
C LEU A 25 -13.44 -5.90 19.56
N LEU A 26 -12.60 -4.96 20.01
CA LEU A 26 -12.50 -4.63 21.43
C LEU A 26 -13.79 -4.00 21.97
N ASN A 27 -14.45 -3.15 21.17
CA ASN A 27 -15.75 -2.56 21.53
C ASN A 27 -16.84 -3.64 21.64
N ASP A 28 -16.76 -4.72 20.87
CA ASP A 28 -17.67 -5.88 20.94
C ASP A 28 -17.31 -6.86 22.10
N GLY A 29 -16.30 -6.51 22.93
CA GLY A 29 -15.92 -7.31 24.11
C GLY A 29 -14.98 -8.48 23.81
N HIS A 30 -14.40 -8.56 22.62
CA HIS A 30 -13.43 -9.58 22.30
C HIS A 30 -12.02 -9.25 22.85
N SER A 31 -11.20 -10.29 23.08
CA SER A 31 -9.77 -10.13 23.39
C SER A 31 -8.97 -10.20 22.10
N VAL A 32 -8.18 -9.17 21.81
CA VAL A 32 -7.45 -9.07 20.54
C VAL A 32 -5.96 -8.87 20.80
N MET A 33 -5.12 -9.64 20.11
CA MET A 33 -3.66 -9.43 20.06
C MET A 33 -3.16 -9.42 18.61
N TYR A 34 -2.07 -8.68 18.40
CA TYR A 34 -1.34 -8.66 17.14
C TYR A 34 0.02 -9.35 17.34
N PHE A 35 0.44 -10.16 16.38
CA PHE A 35 1.66 -10.93 16.44
C PHE A 35 2.45 -10.83 15.13
N GLU A 36 3.76 -10.67 15.24
CA GLU A 36 4.70 -10.75 14.12
C GLU A 36 5.51 -12.05 14.21
N SER A 37 5.37 -12.94 13.22
CA SER A 37 5.94 -14.30 13.28
C SER A 37 7.46 -14.38 13.43
N PRO A 38 8.27 -13.44 12.87
CA PRO A 38 9.72 -13.49 13.04
C PRO A 38 10.22 -13.11 14.44
N ARG A 39 9.35 -12.68 15.35
CA ARG A 39 9.74 -12.31 16.70
C ARG A 39 9.97 -13.54 17.58
N LYS A 40 11.01 -13.45 18.44
CA LYS A 40 11.37 -14.53 19.38
C LYS A 40 10.17 -14.92 20.26
N GLY A 41 9.97 -16.22 20.40
CA GLY A 41 8.90 -16.76 21.24
C GLY A 41 7.48 -16.53 20.67
N PHE A 42 7.36 -16.29 19.36
CA PHE A 42 6.10 -16.04 18.71
C PHE A 42 5.08 -17.17 18.93
N VAL A 43 5.46 -18.42 18.65
CA VAL A 43 4.56 -19.57 18.76
C VAL A 43 4.14 -19.84 20.20
N GLU A 44 5.07 -19.73 21.15
CA GLU A 44 4.80 -19.90 22.59
C GLU A 44 3.84 -18.83 23.10
N ARG A 45 4.04 -17.57 22.73
CA ARG A 45 3.15 -16.46 23.09
C ARG A 45 1.76 -16.65 22.49
N LEU A 46 1.68 -17.09 21.23
CA LEU A 46 0.43 -17.37 20.55
C LEU A 46 -0.31 -18.54 21.21
N LYS A 47 0.38 -19.63 21.53
CA LYS A 47 -0.20 -20.76 22.28
C LYS A 47 -0.68 -20.36 23.66
N LYS A 48 0.07 -19.51 24.40
CA LYS A 48 -0.36 -18.96 25.69
C LYS A 48 -1.61 -18.09 25.57
N PHE A 49 -1.74 -17.31 24.51
CA PHE A 49 -2.95 -16.54 24.21
C PHE A 49 -4.14 -17.44 23.91
N ASN A 50 -3.89 -18.62 23.35
CA ASN A 50 -4.87 -19.64 23.01
C ASN A 50 -6.03 -19.07 22.17
N PRO A 51 -5.77 -18.60 20.94
CA PRO A 51 -6.76 -17.91 20.12
C PRO A 51 -7.89 -18.86 19.66
N ASP A 52 -9.09 -18.31 19.58
CA ASP A 52 -10.24 -18.93 18.93
C ASP A 52 -10.19 -18.67 17.42
N ILE A 53 -9.62 -17.52 17.03
CA ILE A 53 -9.48 -17.06 15.64
C ILE A 53 -8.03 -16.69 15.34
N LEU A 54 -7.50 -17.19 14.22
CA LEU A 54 -6.31 -16.68 13.55
C LEU A 54 -6.76 -15.79 12.38
N ALA A 55 -6.42 -14.50 12.42
CA ALA A 55 -6.84 -13.53 11.42
C ALA A 55 -5.64 -12.99 10.64
N TYR A 56 -5.76 -12.94 9.32
CA TYR A 56 -4.69 -12.50 8.41
C TYR A 56 -5.19 -11.37 7.51
N SER A 57 -4.39 -10.30 7.39
CA SER A 57 -4.61 -9.24 6.39
C SER A 57 -3.60 -9.42 5.25
N THR A 58 -4.09 -9.85 4.10
CA THR A 58 -3.25 -10.29 2.98
C THR A 58 -3.22 -9.29 1.83
N THR A 59 -2.02 -9.08 1.29
CA THR A 59 -1.79 -8.41 0.02
C THR A 59 -1.17 -9.39 -0.97
N THR A 60 -1.38 -9.16 -2.27
CA THR A 60 -0.70 -9.94 -3.31
C THR A 60 0.81 -9.82 -3.13
N GLY A 61 1.51 -10.96 -3.17
CA GLY A 61 2.92 -11.07 -2.80
C GLY A 61 3.15 -11.58 -1.37
N LYS A 62 2.32 -11.21 -0.38
CA LYS A 62 2.37 -11.76 0.98
C LYS A 62 1.44 -12.98 1.20
N HIS A 63 0.45 -13.17 0.35
CA HIS A 63 -0.59 -14.20 0.51
C HIS A 63 -0.01 -15.60 0.75
N ARG A 64 1.04 -16.00 0.02
CA ARG A 64 1.72 -17.29 0.22
C ARG A 64 2.32 -17.41 1.62
N LEU A 65 3.02 -16.37 2.07
CA LEU A 65 3.61 -16.36 3.41
C LEU A 65 2.54 -16.49 4.49
N CYS A 66 1.37 -15.84 4.31
CA CYS A 66 0.25 -15.95 5.23
C CYS A 66 -0.35 -17.36 5.21
N ARG A 67 -0.56 -17.97 4.02
CA ARG A 67 -1.07 -19.33 3.86
C ARG A 67 -0.14 -20.34 4.49
N ASP A 68 1.13 -20.32 4.12
CA ASP A 68 2.13 -21.30 4.57
C ASP A 68 2.33 -21.20 6.09
N LEU A 69 2.32 -19.98 6.66
CA LEU A 69 2.36 -19.79 8.11
C LEU A 69 1.11 -20.30 8.80
N ASN A 70 -0.08 -20.08 8.21
CA ASN A 70 -1.33 -20.63 8.74
C ASN A 70 -1.30 -22.15 8.78
N GLU A 71 -0.86 -22.80 7.72
CA GLU A 71 -0.73 -24.26 7.66
C GLU A 71 0.19 -24.81 8.74
N GLU A 72 1.31 -24.13 9.00
CA GLU A 72 2.22 -24.52 10.08
C GLU A 72 1.60 -24.33 11.47
N LEU A 73 0.95 -23.20 11.72
CA LEU A 73 0.30 -22.91 13.00
C LEU A 73 -0.84 -23.87 13.29
N ARG A 74 -1.65 -24.20 12.29
CA ARG A 74 -2.79 -25.11 12.42
C ARG A 74 -2.40 -26.55 12.78
N LYS A 75 -1.14 -26.94 12.62
CA LYS A 75 -0.64 -28.26 13.12
C LYS A 75 -0.71 -28.36 14.65
N SER A 76 -0.65 -27.24 15.37
CA SER A 76 -0.58 -27.23 16.83
C SER A 76 -1.56 -26.29 17.52
N ILE A 77 -2.31 -25.49 16.77
CA ILE A 77 -3.32 -24.52 17.28
C ILE A 77 -4.66 -24.86 16.64
N LYS A 78 -5.63 -25.18 17.50
CA LYS A 78 -7.03 -25.40 17.09
C LYS A 78 -7.76 -24.07 17.10
N ALA A 79 -7.84 -23.40 15.98
CA ALA A 79 -8.52 -22.12 15.82
C ALA A 79 -9.15 -22.02 14.42
N ILE A 80 -10.17 -21.21 14.24
CA ILE A 80 -10.70 -20.87 12.92
C ILE A 80 -9.75 -19.88 12.27
N SER A 81 -9.40 -20.10 10.99
CA SER A 81 -8.50 -19.22 10.24
C SER A 81 -9.26 -18.38 9.23
N ILE A 82 -9.24 -17.07 9.42
CA ILE A 82 -9.91 -16.11 8.54
C ILE A 82 -8.91 -15.17 7.88
N PHE A 83 -9.16 -14.88 6.61
CA PHE A 83 -8.31 -14.05 5.78
C PHE A 83 -9.10 -12.87 5.22
N GLY A 84 -8.47 -11.72 5.11
CA GLY A 84 -9.04 -10.52 4.51
C GLY A 84 -7.96 -9.69 3.82
N GLY A 85 -8.31 -8.46 3.48
CA GLY A 85 -7.43 -7.50 2.83
C GLY A 85 -7.50 -7.55 1.30
N PRO A 86 -6.65 -6.76 0.62
CA PRO A 86 -6.75 -6.57 -0.83
C PRO A 86 -6.64 -7.86 -1.64
N HIS A 87 -5.76 -8.79 -1.26
CA HIS A 87 -5.62 -10.04 -2.00
C HIS A 87 -6.92 -10.84 -2.01
N CYS A 88 -7.55 -11.03 -0.84
CA CYS A 88 -8.80 -11.76 -0.71
C CYS A 88 -9.97 -11.05 -1.42
N THR A 89 -9.94 -9.72 -1.46
CA THR A 89 -10.98 -8.93 -2.13
C THR A 89 -10.94 -9.11 -3.65
N PHE A 90 -9.75 -9.16 -4.24
CA PHE A 90 -9.59 -9.21 -5.71
C PHE A 90 -9.30 -10.61 -6.24
N TYR A 91 -9.01 -11.56 -5.38
CA TYR A 91 -8.80 -12.97 -5.69
C TYR A 91 -9.42 -13.86 -4.59
N PRO A 92 -10.76 -13.92 -4.48
CA PRO A 92 -11.43 -14.71 -3.44
C PRO A 92 -11.24 -16.22 -3.61
N GLU A 93 -10.89 -16.71 -4.79
CA GLU A 93 -10.51 -18.10 -5.04
C GLU A 93 -9.29 -18.54 -4.22
N PHE A 94 -8.58 -17.61 -3.60
CA PHE A 94 -7.52 -17.89 -2.64
C PHE A 94 -7.96 -18.83 -1.51
N ILE A 95 -9.26 -18.86 -1.16
CA ILE A 95 -9.80 -19.84 -0.20
C ILE A 95 -9.54 -21.29 -0.64
N GLU A 96 -9.48 -21.56 -1.94
CA GLU A 96 -9.28 -22.89 -2.50
C GLU A 96 -7.81 -23.35 -2.42
N SER A 97 -6.88 -22.41 -2.17
CA SER A 97 -5.44 -22.70 -2.11
C SER A 97 -5.01 -23.52 -0.88
N SER A 98 -5.86 -23.63 0.15
CA SER A 98 -5.62 -24.48 1.33
C SER A 98 -6.93 -24.86 2.01
N ALA A 99 -7.08 -26.11 2.41
CA ALA A 99 -8.21 -26.60 3.19
C ALA A 99 -8.26 -26.01 4.61
N LEU A 100 -7.18 -25.37 5.07
CA LEU A 100 -7.06 -24.74 6.38
C LEU A 100 -7.38 -23.24 6.36
N ILE A 101 -7.94 -22.73 5.27
CA ILE A 101 -8.55 -21.40 5.20
C ILE A 101 -10.07 -21.60 5.40
N ASP A 102 -10.55 -21.23 6.58
CA ASP A 102 -11.96 -21.42 6.97
C ASP A 102 -12.86 -20.30 6.47
N GLY A 103 -12.32 -19.08 6.24
CA GLY A 103 -13.10 -17.97 5.70
C GLY A 103 -12.26 -16.89 5.06
N ILE A 104 -12.85 -16.25 4.04
CA ILE A 104 -12.26 -15.10 3.34
C ILE A 104 -13.26 -13.94 3.36
N CYS A 105 -12.79 -12.76 3.81
CA CYS A 105 -13.54 -11.51 3.74
C CYS A 105 -13.25 -10.77 2.43
N ILE A 106 -14.30 -10.41 1.70
CA ILE A 106 -14.24 -9.66 0.45
C ILE A 106 -14.73 -8.23 0.71
N GLY A 107 -13.88 -7.23 0.38
CA GLY A 107 -14.20 -5.81 0.58
C GLY A 107 -13.95 -5.30 1.99
N GLU A 108 -14.84 -4.45 2.50
CA GLU A 108 -14.69 -3.82 3.82
C GLU A 108 -14.95 -4.81 4.95
N GLY A 109 -13.98 -4.90 5.85
CA GLY A 109 -14.01 -5.85 6.96
C GLY A 109 -14.70 -5.31 8.23
N ASP A 110 -14.95 -3.99 8.34
CA ASP A 110 -15.35 -3.33 9.58
C ASP A 110 -16.56 -4.04 10.25
N PHE A 111 -17.73 -3.96 9.66
CA PHE A 111 -18.92 -4.66 10.19
C PHE A 111 -19.00 -6.13 9.79
N ALA A 112 -18.24 -6.55 8.77
CA ALA A 112 -18.26 -7.94 8.33
C ALA A 112 -17.63 -8.88 9.35
N ILE A 113 -16.51 -8.48 9.98
CA ILE A 113 -15.85 -9.32 10.98
C ILE A 113 -16.65 -9.38 12.27
N THR A 114 -17.21 -8.26 12.73
CA THR A 114 -18.01 -8.23 13.96
C THR A 114 -19.27 -9.09 13.85
N GLU A 115 -19.95 -9.04 12.70
CA GLU A 115 -21.10 -9.90 12.45
C GLU A 115 -20.72 -11.38 12.38
N LEU A 116 -19.65 -11.74 11.67
CA LEU A 116 -19.19 -13.13 11.60
C LEU A 116 -18.93 -13.69 13.00
N LEU A 117 -18.15 -12.98 13.81
CA LEU A 117 -17.79 -13.44 15.16
C LEU A 117 -18.99 -13.53 16.09
N LYS A 118 -19.92 -12.57 16.03
CA LYS A 118 -21.17 -12.61 16.79
C LYS A 118 -21.99 -13.85 16.44
N ARG A 119 -22.14 -14.17 15.16
CA ARG A 119 -22.87 -15.37 14.71
C ARG A 119 -22.19 -16.66 15.19
N ILE A 120 -20.84 -16.73 15.13
CA ILE A 120 -20.09 -17.88 15.65
C ILE A 120 -20.29 -18.04 17.16
N GLU A 121 -20.22 -16.96 17.95
CA GLU A 121 -20.42 -17.01 19.42
C GLU A 121 -21.84 -17.46 19.79
N ASN A 122 -22.84 -16.94 19.09
CA ASN A 122 -24.25 -17.28 19.31
C ASN A 122 -24.64 -18.65 18.73
N LYS A 123 -23.71 -19.35 18.05
CA LYS A 123 -23.99 -20.60 17.32
C LYS A 123 -25.08 -20.42 16.25
N GLU A 124 -25.19 -19.23 15.69
CA GLU A 124 -26.06 -18.91 14.57
C GLU A 124 -25.49 -19.41 13.25
N GLU A 125 -26.29 -19.37 12.19
CA GLU A 125 -25.87 -19.77 10.82
C GLU A 125 -24.85 -18.77 10.21
N TYR A 126 -23.59 -18.82 10.67
CA TYR A 126 -22.53 -17.91 10.25
C TYR A 126 -22.10 -18.09 8.79
N ILE A 127 -22.45 -19.21 8.15
CA ILE A 127 -22.19 -19.48 6.72
C ILE A 127 -22.91 -18.49 5.79
N LYS A 128 -23.94 -17.77 6.28
CA LYS A 128 -24.72 -16.75 5.54
C LYS A 128 -24.32 -15.33 5.91
N THR A 129 -23.07 -15.09 6.31
CA THR A 129 -22.59 -13.74 6.64
C THR A 129 -22.12 -13.01 5.39
N ASP A 130 -22.71 -11.87 5.10
CA ASP A 130 -22.33 -11.01 3.97
C ASP A 130 -20.85 -10.61 4.01
N ASN A 131 -20.21 -10.46 2.85
CA ASN A 131 -18.78 -10.27 2.60
C ASN A 131 -17.92 -11.52 2.82
N TRP A 132 -18.46 -12.62 3.35
CA TRP A 132 -17.64 -13.78 3.65
C TRP A 132 -17.89 -14.93 2.68
N TRP A 133 -16.81 -15.49 2.17
CA TRP A 133 -16.81 -16.87 1.69
C TRP A 133 -16.33 -17.74 2.83
N VAL A 134 -17.15 -18.72 3.22
CA VAL A 134 -16.93 -19.54 4.41
C VAL A 134 -16.84 -21.01 4.01
N ARG A 135 -15.86 -21.72 4.55
CA ARG A 135 -15.70 -23.16 4.36
C ARG A 135 -16.26 -23.92 5.57
N VAL A 136 -17.17 -24.84 5.33
CA VAL A 136 -17.71 -25.77 6.33
C VAL A 136 -17.80 -27.15 5.69
N ASP A 137 -17.30 -28.16 6.37
CA ASP A 137 -17.30 -29.57 5.90
C ASP A 137 -16.79 -29.73 4.46
N GLY A 138 -15.76 -28.97 4.10
CA GLY A 138 -15.16 -28.97 2.76
C GLY A 138 -15.91 -28.15 1.71
N GLN A 139 -17.16 -27.74 1.97
CA GLN A 139 -17.95 -26.93 1.06
C GLN A 139 -17.70 -25.44 1.31
N ILE A 140 -17.60 -24.63 0.22
CA ILE A 140 -17.44 -23.18 0.26
C ILE A 140 -18.79 -22.51 -0.01
N TYR A 141 -19.26 -21.74 0.96
CA TYR A 141 -20.46 -20.92 0.86
C TYR A 141 -20.08 -19.49 0.48
N LYS A 142 -20.51 -19.04 -0.71
CA LYS A 142 -20.18 -17.74 -1.29
C LYS A 142 -21.33 -16.76 -1.04
N ASN A 143 -21.10 -15.77 -0.18
CA ASN A 143 -22.13 -14.79 0.15
C ASN A 143 -21.95 -13.49 -0.64
N GLN A 144 -23.03 -12.70 -0.70
CA GLN A 144 -23.03 -11.38 -1.33
C GLN A 144 -22.21 -10.37 -0.54
N ILE A 145 -21.88 -9.26 -1.19
CA ILE A 145 -21.19 -8.13 -0.56
C ILE A 145 -22.24 -7.15 -0.01
N ARG A 146 -22.05 -6.70 1.23
CA ARG A 146 -22.88 -5.66 1.88
C ARG A 146 -22.63 -4.29 1.27
N ASN A 147 -23.43 -3.30 1.65
CA ASN A 147 -23.19 -1.91 1.35
C ASN A 147 -21.92 -1.42 2.04
N LYS A 148 -21.25 -0.42 1.43
CA LYS A 148 -20.10 0.26 2.02
C LYS A 148 -20.48 0.99 3.31
N VAL A 149 -19.47 1.22 4.15
CA VAL A 149 -19.61 2.09 5.33
C VAL A 149 -19.62 3.54 4.84
N GLU A 150 -20.81 4.14 4.74
CA GLU A 150 -20.94 5.48 4.17
C GLU A 150 -20.48 6.60 5.11
N ASN A 151 -20.69 6.43 6.43
CA ASN A 151 -20.25 7.38 7.43
C ASN A 151 -18.99 6.87 8.14
N LEU A 152 -17.82 7.34 7.70
CA LEU A 152 -16.55 6.97 8.33
C LEU A 152 -16.37 7.57 9.72
N ASP A 153 -17.07 8.65 10.07
CA ASP A 153 -17.00 9.25 11.40
C ASP A 153 -17.70 8.39 12.47
N ALA A 154 -18.57 7.46 12.04
CA ALA A 154 -19.19 6.49 12.95
C ALA A 154 -18.24 5.33 13.33
N LEU A 155 -17.14 5.16 12.62
CA LEU A 155 -16.14 4.15 12.98
C LEU A 155 -15.28 4.66 14.14
N PRO A 156 -14.88 3.78 15.07
CA PRO A 156 -13.96 4.16 16.13
C PRO A 156 -12.58 4.52 15.58
N PHE A 157 -11.84 5.34 16.31
CA PHE A 157 -10.44 5.62 15.96
C PHE A 157 -9.59 4.36 16.05
N LEU A 158 -8.50 4.36 15.28
CA LEU A 158 -7.60 3.20 15.14
C LEU A 158 -6.96 2.82 16.49
N ASN A 159 -7.03 1.54 16.87
CA ASN A 159 -6.27 1.05 18.01
C ASN A 159 -4.81 0.78 17.63
N ARG A 160 -3.94 1.71 17.96
CA ARG A 160 -2.50 1.59 17.69
C ARG A 160 -1.78 0.81 18.79
N GLU A 161 -2.33 0.77 20.02
CA GLU A 161 -1.69 0.13 21.17
C GLU A 161 -1.46 -1.37 20.94
N VAL A 162 -2.44 -2.07 20.39
CA VAL A 162 -2.31 -3.52 20.11
C VAL A 162 -1.17 -3.79 19.12
N ILE A 163 -0.99 -2.91 18.12
CA ILE A 163 0.12 -3.01 17.16
C ILE A 163 1.45 -2.65 17.84
N TYR A 164 1.46 -1.58 18.61
CA TYR A 164 2.67 -1.06 19.24
C TYR A 164 3.18 -1.93 20.40
N ALA A 165 2.30 -2.66 21.08
CA ALA A 165 2.67 -3.65 22.08
C ALA A 165 3.57 -4.75 21.48
N GLU A 166 3.35 -5.13 20.24
CA GLU A 166 4.20 -6.07 19.51
C GLU A 166 5.38 -5.38 18.82
N ASN A 167 5.21 -4.14 18.33
CA ASN A 167 6.21 -3.46 17.52
C ASN A 167 6.59 -2.08 18.08
N GLU A 168 7.51 -2.08 19.04
CA GLU A 168 8.02 -0.87 19.69
C GLU A 168 8.71 0.10 18.70
N GLN A 169 9.25 -0.39 17.59
CA GLN A 169 9.84 0.48 16.57
C GLN A 169 8.77 1.36 15.90
N LEU A 170 7.58 0.81 15.62
CA LEU A 170 6.47 1.60 15.10
C LEU A 170 5.96 2.61 16.14
N ARG A 171 5.92 2.24 17.43
CA ARG A 171 5.57 3.16 18.52
C ARG A 171 6.48 4.38 18.54
N ARG A 172 7.80 4.16 18.50
CA ARG A 172 8.83 5.22 18.57
C ARG A 172 8.95 6.05 17.31
N THR A 173 8.52 5.53 16.17
CA THR A 173 8.60 6.27 14.90
C THR A 173 7.76 7.56 14.98
N PRO A 174 8.38 8.74 14.83
CA PRO A 174 7.66 10.01 14.93
C PRO A 174 6.85 10.37 13.69
N ILE A 175 6.90 9.52 12.66
CA ILE A 175 6.09 9.62 11.45
C ILE A 175 4.86 8.75 11.62
N LYS A 176 3.69 9.36 11.75
CA LYS A 176 2.42 8.64 11.85
C LYS A 176 1.64 8.71 10.56
N ARG A 177 0.69 7.78 10.41
CA ARG A 177 -0.14 7.66 9.22
C ARG A 177 -1.61 7.67 9.58
N ILE A 178 -2.43 8.25 8.72
CA ILE A 178 -3.89 8.17 8.79
C ILE A 178 -4.48 7.90 7.40
N ILE A 179 -5.70 7.42 7.41
CA ILE A 179 -6.60 7.38 6.25
C ILE A 179 -7.74 8.34 6.56
N ALA A 180 -7.90 9.38 5.75
CA ALA A 180 -8.95 10.37 5.88
C ALA A 180 -10.14 10.07 4.96
N SER A 181 -9.94 9.24 3.92
CA SER A 181 -11.00 8.87 2.97
C SER A 181 -10.80 7.45 2.44
N ARG A 182 -11.88 6.87 1.88
CA ARG A 182 -11.84 5.58 1.20
C ARG A 182 -12.38 5.73 -0.22
N GLY A 183 -11.77 5.00 -1.15
CA GLY A 183 -12.17 4.91 -2.54
C GLY A 183 -11.66 6.06 -3.41
N CYS A 184 -11.62 5.78 -4.71
CA CYS A 184 -11.17 6.71 -5.75
C CYS A 184 -12.09 6.55 -6.96
N PRO A 185 -12.65 7.64 -7.54
CA PRO A 185 -13.61 7.55 -8.65
C PRO A 185 -12.95 7.30 -10.01
N TYR A 186 -11.63 7.29 -10.05
CA TYR A 186 -10.90 7.13 -11.31
C TYR A 186 -10.71 5.67 -11.69
N SER A 187 -10.64 5.41 -13.00
CA SER A 187 -10.64 4.06 -13.58
C SER A 187 -9.28 3.71 -14.21
N CYS A 188 -8.16 4.06 -13.56
CA CYS A 188 -6.82 3.71 -14.02
C CYS A 188 -6.69 2.19 -14.16
N SER A 189 -6.20 1.68 -15.30
CA SER A 189 -6.18 0.25 -15.63
C SER A 189 -5.31 -0.60 -14.69
N TYR A 190 -4.28 -0.01 -14.10
CA TYR A 190 -3.34 -0.68 -13.19
C TYR A 190 -3.81 -0.67 -11.72
N CYS A 191 -4.91 0.06 -11.40
CA CYS A 191 -5.35 0.31 -10.04
C CYS A 191 -6.55 -0.55 -9.65
N PHE A 192 -6.51 -1.10 -8.47
CA PHE A 192 -7.60 -1.90 -7.91
C PHE A 192 -8.89 -1.12 -7.69
N ASN A 193 -8.84 0.22 -7.58
CA ASN A 193 -10.05 1.02 -7.36
C ASN A 193 -11.11 0.82 -8.46
N LYS A 194 -10.70 0.57 -9.71
CA LYS A 194 -11.66 0.26 -10.79
C LYS A 194 -12.45 -1.01 -10.48
N THR A 195 -11.77 -2.10 -10.14
CA THR A 195 -12.40 -3.38 -9.79
C THR A 195 -13.17 -3.28 -8.47
N TYR A 196 -12.64 -2.55 -7.48
CA TYR A 196 -13.33 -2.30 -6.23
C TYR A 196 -14.66 -1.58 -6.44
N ASN A 197 -14.67 -0.55 -7.30
CA ASN A 197 -15.89 0.17 -7.65
C ASN A 197 -16.90 -0.72 -8.41
N PHE A 198 -16.41 -1.65 -9.22
CA PHE A 198 -17.26 -2.65 -9.89
C PHE A 198 -17.89 -3.63 -8.87
N ILE A 199 -17.10 -4.17 -7.94
CA ILE A 199 -17.56 -5.08 -6.88
C ILE A 199 -18.66 -4.41 -6.02
N TYR A 200 -18.53 -3.10 -5.76
CA TYR A 200 -19.48 -2.31 -4.98
C TYR A 200 -20.48 -1.52 -5.83
N SER A 201 -20.70 -1.91 -7.08
CA SER A 201 -21.69 -1.24 -7.93
C SER A 201 -23.08 -1.28 -7.30
N GLY A 202 -23.71 -0.10 -7.13
CA GLY A 202 -25.01 0.04 -6.46
C GLY A 202 -25.01 -0.13 -4.94
N LYS A 203 -23.83 -0.24 -4.30
CA LYS A 203 -23.69 -0.55 -2.86
C LYS A 203 -23.04 0.60 -2.06
N GLY A 204 -23.36 1.85 -2.37
CA GLY A 204 -22.88 3.04 -1.71
C GLY A 204 -22.03 3.94 -2.60
N ARG A 205 -21.51 5.03 -2.04
CA ARG A 205 -20.72 6.03 -2.77
C ARG A 205 -19.38 5.45 -3.20
N VAL A 206 -18.83 5.98 -4.29
CA VAL A 206 -17.51 5.57 -4.79
C VAL A 206 -16.38 6.13 -3.92
N ASN A 207 -16.53 7.37 -3.46
CA ASN A 207 -15.60 8.04 -2.56
C ASN A 207 -16.37 8.62 -1.37
N TYR A 208 -15.85 8.43 -0.19
CA TYR A 208 -16.38 8.95 1.07
C TYR A 208 -15.23 9.29 2.00
N HIS A 209 -15.39 10.35 2.78
CA HIS A 209 -14.34 10.91 3.62
C HIS A 209 -14.87 11.16 5.05
N ARG A 210 -13.93 11.21 5.97
CA ARG A 210 -14.15 11.65 7.34
C ARG A 210 -14.31 13.17 7.35
N SER A 211 -15.06 13.68 8.32
CA SER A 211 -15.13 15.12 8.52
C SER A 211 -13.76 15.66 8.98
N PRO A 212 -13.45 16.95 8.67
CA PRO A 212 -12.25 17.59 9.19
C PRO A 212 -12.13 17.47 10.71
N LEU A 213 -13.22 17.68 11.44
CA LEU A 213 -13.25 17.56 12.90
C LEU A 213 -12.86 16.16 13.38
N ASN A 214 -13.42 15.12 12.80
CA ASN A 214 -13.13 13.73 13.15
C ASN A 214 -11.65 13.36 12.91
N ILE A 215 -11.06 13.86 11.80
CA ILE A 215 -9.64 13.71 11.51
C ILE A 215 -8.79 14.38 12.59
N ILE A 216 -9.12 15.61 12.95
CA ILE A 216 -8.38 16.41 13.95
C ILE A 216 -8.42 15.74 15.33
N GLU A 217 -9.56 15.22 15.76
CA GLU A 217 -9.70 14.55 17.04
C GLU A 217 -8.80 13.30 17.11
N GLU A 218 -8.72 12.47 16.05
CA GLU A 218 -7.77 11.36 16.02
C GLU A 218 -6.31 11.86 16.11
N LEU A 219 -5.97 12.92 15.38
CA LEU A 219 -4.60 13.47 15.39
C LEU A 219 -4.20 14.05 16.75
N LYS A 220 -5.13 14.66 17.47
CA LYS A 220 -4.94 15.10 18.86
C LYS A 220 -4.62 13.92 19.78
N LEU A 221 -5.36 12.82 19.66
CA LEU A 221 -5.08 11.59 20.41
C LEU A 221 -3.70 11.01 20.09
N ILE A 222 -3.33 10.98 18.80
CA ILE A 222 -2.01 10.54 18.38
C ILE A 222 -0.93 11.44 19.01
N LYS A 223 -1.10 12.77 18.94
CA LYS A 223 -0.15 13.75 19.46
C LYS A 223 0.01 13.65 21.00
N LYS A 224 -1.06 13.32 21.69
CA LYS A 224 -1.05 13.14 23.15
C LYS A 224 -0.32 11.87 23.57
N ASN A 225 -0.45 10.79 22.81
CA ASN A 225 -0.06 9.45 23.28
C ASN A 225 1.27 8.95 22.69
N TYR A 226 1.74 9.53 21.57
CA TYR A 226 2.89 8.99 20.82
C TYR A 226 3.84 10.09 20.34
N PRO A 227 5.12 9.77 20.06
CA PRO A 227 5.99 10.64 19.30
C PRO A 227 5.35 10.95 17.94
N PHE A 228 5.14 12.24 17.64
CA PHE A 228 4.44 12.67 16.44
C PHE A 228 5.00 14.00 15.95
N SER A 229 5.87 13.96 14.94
CA SER A 229 6.48 15.14 14.34
C SER A 229 6.29 15.24 12.84
N PHE A 230 5.67 14.22 12.22
CA PHE A 230 5.32 14.22 10.81
C PHE A 230 4.10 13.32 10.54
N LEU A 231 3.20 13.80 9.68
CA LEU A 231 2.03 13.04 9.25
C LEU A 231 2.15 12.63 7.78
N LYS A 232 1.79 11.38 7.47
CA LYS A 232 1.48 10.92 6.12
C LYS A 232 -0.02 10.62 6.02
N ILE A 233 -0.73 11.38 5.20
CA ILE A 233 -2.11 11.05 4.83
C ILE A 233 -2.03 10.12 3.62
N VAL A 234 -2.47 8.87 3.79
CA VAL A 234 -2.22 7.78 2.81
C VAL A 234 -3.45 7.43 2.00
N ASP A 235 -4.36 8.37 1.85
CA ASP A 235 -5.54 8.23 0.99
C ASP A 235 -5.13 7.95 -0.46
N ASP A 236 -5.98 7.26 -1.21
CA ASP A 236 -5.80 7.10 -2.67
C ASP A 236 -5.81 8.47 -3.38
N THR A 237 -6.65 9.38 -2.91
CA THR A 237 -6.71 10.77 -3.37
C THR A 237 -7.24 11.64 -2.24
N PHE A 238 -6.36 12.36 -1.55
CA PHE A 238 -6.73 13.19 -0.41
C PHE A 238 -7.57 14.40 -0.82
N GLY A 239 -8.55 14.71 0.00
CA GLY A 239 -9.35 15.94 -0.08
C GLY A 239 -10.38 15.97 -1.22
N LEU A 240 -10.67 14.85 -1.87
CA LEU A 240 -11.77 14.77 -2.80
C LEU A 240 -13.09 14.99 -2.03
N ASN A 241 -13.84 16.07 -2.40
CA ASN A 241 -15.08 16.50 -1.74
C ASN A 241 -14.95 16.93 -0.26
N MET A 242 -13.74 17.21 0.23
CA MET A 242 -13.50 17.70 1.59
C MET A 242 -13.55 19.24 1.63
N ASP A 243 -13.98 19.79 2.75
CA ASP A 243 -13.83 21.22 3.05
C ASP A 243 -12.37 21.52 3.43
N TYR A 244 -11.62 22.06 2.47
CA TYR A 244 -10.21 22.41 2.63
C TYR A 244 -9.97 23.59 3.58
N GLU A 245 -10.90 24.54 3.64
CA GLU A 245 -10.76 25.73 4.49
C GLU A 245 -10.93 25.35 5.94
N GLU A 246 -11.98 24.58 6.25
CA GLU A 246 -12.22 24.06 7.59
C GLU A 246 -11.07 23.15 8.03
N PHE A 247 -10.66 22.22 7.19
CA PHE A 247 -9.51 21.35 7.49
C PHE A 247 -8.26 22.17 7.79
N ALA A 248 -7.92 23.15 6.96
CA ALA A 248 -6.73 23.97 7.14
C ALA A 248 -6.79 24.79 8.44
N ARG A 249 -7.94 25.35 8.75
CA ARG A 249 -8.16 26.11 9.99
C ARG A 249 -7.95 25.23 11.22
N LEU A 250 -8.67 24.11 11.29
CA LEU A 250 -8.60 23.21 12.44
C LEU A 250 -7.21 22.59 12.58
N TYR A 251 -6.64 22.10 11.47
CA TYR A 251 -5.34 21.45 11.49
C TYR A 251 -4.22 22.39 11.97
N SER A 252 -4.18 23.62 11.48
CA SER A 252 -3.15 24.58 11.87
C SER A 252 -3.26 24.99 13.33
N GLN A 253 -4.46 25.07 13.89
CA GLN A 253 -4.71 25.47 15.27
C GLN A 253 -4.46 24.34 16.26
N GLU A 254 -4.94 23.14 15.98
CA GLU A 254 -5.03 22.04 16.94
C GLU A 254 -3.87 21.04 16.81
N VAL A 255 -3.35 20.83 15.60
CA VAL A 255 -2.33 19.79 15.31
C VAL A 255 -0.98 20.42 15.02
N GLY A 256 -0.86 21.24 13.99
CA GLY A 256 0.34 22.00 13.64
C GLY A 256 1.56 21.15 13.23
N VAL A 257 1.41 19.85 13.01
CA VAL A 257 2.50 18.94 12.60
C VAL A 257 2.63 18.99 11.08
N PRO A 258 3.86 19.11 10.51
CA PRO A 258 4.02 19.08 9.06
C PRO A 258 3.55 17.75 8.47
N PHE A 259 2.98 17.80 7.28
CA PHE A 259 2.44 16.60 6.63
C PHE A 259 2.69 16.56 5.13
N LEU A 260 2.52 15.36 4.57
CA LEU A 260 2.35 15.12 3.13
C LEU A 260 1.05 14.35 2.85
N CYS A 261 0.50 14.55 1.67
CA CYS A 261 -0.70 13.84 1.19
C CYS A 261 -0.59 13.51 -0.29
N ASN A 262 -1.38 12.52 -0.71
CA ASN A 262 -1.49 12.14 -2.12
C ASN A 262 -2.61 12.92 -2.78
N VAL A 263 -2.33 13.60 -3.90
CA VAL A 263 -3.33 14.33 -4.64
C VAL A 263 -3.32 13.98 -6.13
N ARG A 264 -4.44 14.16 -6.78
CA ARG A 264 -4.53 14.06 -8.23
C ARG A 264 -4.43 15.47 -8.85
N PRO A 265 -3.59 15.68 -9.88
CA PRO A 265 -3.32 17.01 -10.44
C PRO A 265 -4.56 17.83 -10.81
N ASN A 266 -5.54 17.20 -11.46
CA ASN A 266 -6.77 17.85 -11.92
C ASN A 266 -7.74 18.22 -10.79
N LEU A 267 -7.46 17.89 -9.56
CA LEU A 267 -8.25 18.29 -8.39
C LEU A 267 -7.68 19.53 -7.69
N LEU A 268 -6.49 19.95 -8.06
CA LEU A 268 -5.82 21.11 -7.49
C LEU A 268 -6.24 22.40 -8.20
N ASN A 269 -6.47 23.43 -7.41
CA ASN A 269 -6.55 24.83 -7.82
C ASN A 269 -5.77 25.67 -6.81
N GLN A 270 -5.62 26.98 -7.08
CA GLN A 270 -4.84 27.88 -6.22
C GLN A 270 -5.34 27.92 -4.78
N ASP A 271 -6.67 27.90 -4.57
CA ASP A 271 -7.26 28.02 -3.23
C ASP A 271 -6.98 26.75 -2.40
N LYS A 272 -7.15 25.56 -2.99
CA LYS A 272 -6.80 24.30 -2.33
C LYS A 272 -5.31 24.23 -1.99
N ILE A 273 -4.43 24.68 -2.89
CA ILE A 273 -2.99 24.72 -2.66
C ILE A 273 -2.66 25.65 -1.49
N LYS A 274 -3.29 26.84 -1.43
CA LYS A 274 -3.14 27.78 -0.30
C LYS A 274 -3.64 27.17 1.01
N CYS A 275 -4.79 26.48 1.00
CA CYS A 275 -5.31 25.78 2.17
C CYS A 275 -4.36 24.67 2.64
N LEU A 276 -3.83 23.84 1.75
CA LEU A 276 -2.81 22.83 2.08
C LEU A 276 -1.58 23.48 2.73
N LYS A 277 -1.08 24.56 2.15
CA LYS A 277 0.05 25.31 2.72
C LYS A 277 -0.27 25.87 4.10
N LYS A 278 -1.43 26.50 4.29
CA LYS A 278 -1.90 27.03 5.57
C LYS A 278 -2.03 25.94 6.63
N ALA A 279 -2.49 24.75 6.25
CA ALA A 279 -2.56 23.60 7.14
C ALA A 279 -1.17 23.09 7.58
N GLY A 280 -0.08 23.45 6.90
CA GLY A 280 1.27 22.95 7.18
C GLY A 280 1.70 21.79 6.29
N CYS A 281 1.05 21.57 5.14
CA CYS A 281 1.53 20.66 4.11
C CYS A 281 2.92 21.11 3.63
N VAL A 282 3.87 20.22 3.59
CA VAL A 282 5.25 20.52 3.14
C VAL A 282 5.61 19.83 1.82
N ALA A 283 4.87 18.80 1.47
CA ALA A 283 5.05 18.08 0.22
C ALA A 283 3.74 17.44 -0.23
N VAL A 284 3.58 17.33 -1.53
CA VAL A 284 2.45 16.67 -2.17
C VAL A 284 2.98 15.51 -3.02
N THR A 285 2.43 14.32 -2.83
CA THR A 285 2.68 13.18 -3.71
C THR A 285 1.69 13.23 -4.86
N MET A 286 2.19 13.18 -6.08
CA MET A 286 1.39 13.24 -7.30
C MET A 286 1.83 12.17 -8.30
N ALA A 287 0.90 11.32 -8.69
CA ALA A 287 1.16 10.27 -9.66
C ALA A 287 1.18 10.86 -11.09
N VAL A 288 2.34 10.93 -11.71
CA VAL A 288 2.53 11.23 -13.14
C VAL A 288 2.31 9.96 -13.96
N GLU A 289 2.84 8.85 -13.48
CA GLU A 289 2.89 7.51 -14.05
C GLU A 289 3.68 7.47 -15.37
N SER A 290 3.21 8.14 -16.41
CA SER A 290 3.95 8.30 -17.67
C SER A 290 3.71 9.68 -18.30
N ALA A 291 4.77 10.29 -18.81
CA ALA A 291 4.66 11.50 -19.61
C ALA A 291 4.31 11.22 -21.07
N ASN A 292 4.54 10.00 -21.56
CA ASN A 292 4.11 9.60 -22.89
C ASN A 292 2.57 9.47 -22.94
N ASP A 293 1.94 10.12 -23.91
CA ASP A 293 0.49 10.20 -24.00
C ASP A 293 -0.18 8.83 -24.23
N TYR A 294 0.40 8.03 -25.12
CA TYR A 294 -0.11 6.69 -25.40
C TYR A 294 -0.06 5.80 -24.15
N VAL A 295 1.10 5.75 -23.47
CA VAL A 295 1.24 4.95 -22.25
C VAL A 295 0.29 5.48 -21.17
N ARG A 296 0.26 6.79 -20.94
CA ARG A 296 -0.56 7.40 -19.87
C ARG A 296 -2.05 7.19 -20.10
N ASN A 297 -2.56 7.45 -21.31
CA ASN A 297 -4.00 7.54 -21.54
C ASN A 297 -4.59 6.31 -22.25
N LYS A 298 -3.79 5.52 -23.00
CA LYS A 298 -4.28 4.29 -23.65
C LYS A 298 -3.92 3.03 -22.88
N VAL A 299 -2.68 2.94 -22.33
CA VAL A 299 -2.27 1.75 -21.58
C VAL A 299 -2.71 1.85 -20.11
N LEU A 300 -2.41 2.95 -19.45
CA LEU A 300 -2.70 3.17 -18.02
C LEU A 300 -4.10 3.77 -17.76
N CYS A 301 -4.82 4.19 -18.79
CA CYS A 301 -6.18 4.76 -18.72
C CYS A 301 -6.32 5.89 -17.67
N ARG A 302 -5.29 6.75 -17.57
CA ARG A 302 -5.32 7.84 -16.58
C ARG A 302 -6.27 8.97 -16.95
N ASN A 303 -6.55 9.15 -18.25
CA ASN A 303 -7.39 10.22 -18.78
C ASN A 303 -6.99 11.59 -18.19
N LEU A 304 -5.72 11.93 -18.34
CA LEU A 304 -5.13 13.13 -17.76
C LEU A 304 -4.15 13.77 -18.74
N ASP A 305 -4.34 15.06 -19.00
CA ASP A 305 -3.46 15.84 -19.87
C ASP A 305 -2.13 16.13 -19.17
N LEU A 306 -1.04 16.06 -19.92
CA LEU A 306 0.31 16.37 -19.44
C LEU A 306 0.43 17.83 -19.01
N LYS A 307 -0.30 18.74 -19.69
CA LYS A 307 -0.36 20.16 -19.34
C LYS A 307 -0.95 20.36 -17.94
N VAL A 308 -2.04 19.67 -17.60
CA VAL A 308 -2.65 19.74 -16.26
C VAL A 308 -1.67 19.33 -15.18
N MET A 309 -0.86 18.31 -15.43
CA MET A 309 0.19 17.90 -14.47
C MET A 309 1.29 18.96 -14.36
N SER A 310 1.72 19.51 -15.49
CA SER A 310 2.74 20.58 -15.56
C SER A 310 2.28 21.82 -14.76
N ASP A 311 1.06 22.27 -15.01
CA ASP A 311 0.49 23.44 -14.35
C ASP A 311 0.35 23.21 -12.83
N ALA A 312 -0.08 22.01 -12.43
CA ALA A 312 -0.19 21.63 -11.01
C ALA A 312 1.18 21.63 -10.31
N ILE A 313 2.22 21.06 -10.94
CA ILE A 313 3.59 21.08 -10.39
C ILE A 313 4.08 22.52 -10.22
N THR A 314 3.87 23.35 -11.22
CA THR A 314 4.27 24.76 -11.19
C THR A 314 3.57 25.50 -10.04
N ALA A 315 2.25 25.38 -9.95
CA ALA A 315 1.46 26.01 -8.90
C ALA A 315 1.85 25.56 -7.49
N LEU A 316 2.13 24.26 -7.29
CA LEU A 316 2.61 23.75 -6.00
C LEU A 316 3.96 24.35 -5.62
N LYS A 317 4.90 24.41 -6.55
CA LYS A 317 6.25 24.97 -6.32
C LYS A 317 6.23 26.46 -6.05
N GLU A 318 5.42 27.23 -6.80
CA GLU A 318 5.22 28.67 -6.57
C GLU A 318 4.67 28.97 -5.16
N ASN A 319 3.87 28.05 -4.61
CA ASN A 319 3.37 28.14 -3.23
C ASN A 319 4.36 27.51 -2.20
N GLY A 320 5.57 27.14 -2.59
CA GLY A 320 6.62 26.61 -1.72
C GLY A 320 6.31 25.20 -1.18
N LEU A 321 5.49 24.42 -1.89
CA LEU A 321 5.26 23.01 -1.62
C LEU A 321 6.20 22.16 -2.45
N ARG A 322 6.77 21.12 -1.85
CA ARG A 322 7.60 20.15 -2.57
C ARG A 322 6.74 19.19 -3.34
N VAL A 323 7.24 18.79 -4.50
CA VAL A 323 6.56 17.84 -5.37
C VAL A 323 7.30 16.51 -5.38
N TYR A 324 6.59 15.49 -4.95
CA TYR A 324 6.99 14.10 -4.99
C TYR A 324 6.19 13.40 -6.10
N THR A 325 6.85 12.94 -7.16
CA THR A 325 6.15 12.26 -8.26
C THR A 325 6.28 10.74 -8.15
N GLN A 326 5.22 10.04 -8.55
CA GLN A 326 5.22 8.60 -8.75
C GLN A 326 5.14 8.33 -10.26
N ASN A 327 5.96 7.38 -10.73
CA ASN A 327 6.12 7.07 -12.13
C ASN A 327 6.17 5.55 -12.31
N ILE A 328 5.58 5.04 -13.39
CA ILE A 328 5.59 3.62 -13.76
C ILE A 328 6.27 3.49 -15.12
N ILE A 329 7.26 2.60 -15.21
CA ILE A 329 7.94 2.23 -16.46
C ILE A 329 7.87 0.73 -16.69
N GLY A 330 8.19 0.30 -17.90
CA GLY A 330 8.08 -1.11 -18.29
C GLY A 330 6.63 -1.54 -18.51
N ASN A 331 5.81 -0.62 -19.01
CA ASN A 331 4.42 -0.88 -19.35
C ASN A 331 4.32 -1.74 -20.63
N PRO A 332 3.21 -2.47 -20.85
CA PRO A 332 2.97 -3.21 -22.08
C PRO A 332 3.14 -2.31 -23.32
N GLY A 333 4.01 -2.68 -24.24
CA GLY A 333 4.30 -1.93 -25.45
C GLY A 333 5.09 -0.64 -25.26
N GLU A 334 5.56 -0.33 -24.05
CA GLU A 334 6.38 0.87 -23.80
C GLU A 334 7.80 0.66 -24.32
N THR A 335 8.25 1.56 -25.20
CA THR A 335 9.66 1.62 -25.62
C THR A 335 10.49 2.40 -24.62
N PHE A 336 11.80 2.17 -24.63
CA PHE A 336 12.70 2.94 -23.76
C PHE A 336 12.67 4.45 -24.05
N ALA A 337 12.39 4.85 -25.28
CA ALA A 337 12.23 6.26 -25.65
C ALA A 337 11.02 6.89 -24.91
N MET A 338 9.89 6.17 -24.83
CA MET A 338 8.69 6.60 -24.09
C MET A 338 8.98 6.71 -22.57
N ALA A 339 9.72 5.76 -21.99
CA ALA A 339 10.15 5.86 -20.60
C ALA A 339 11.05 7.07 -20.34
N MET A 340 11.89 7.42 -21.31
CA MET A 340 12.73 8.63 -21.26
C MET A 340 11.92 9.92 -21.32
N GLU A 341 10.75 9.96 -21.96
CA GLU A 341 9.85 11.11 -21.90
C GLU A 341 9.41 11.37 -20.45
N THR A 342 9.09 10.31 -19.71
CA THR A 342 8.72 10.40 -18.29
C THR A 342 9.89 10.91 -17.44
N PHE A 343 11.09 10.41 -17.68
CA PHE A 343 12.30 10.90 -17.03
C PHE A 343 12.52 12.40 -17.31
N ASN A 344 12.50 12.80 -18.59
CA ASN A 344 12.73 14.17 -19.01
C ASN A 344 11.66 15.15 -18.49
N PHE A 345 10.41 14.68 -18.37
CA PHE A 345 9.34 15.47 -17.73
C PHE A 345 9.69 15.82 -16.28
N ASN A 346 10.11 14.83 -15.50
CA ASN A 346 10.50 15.04 -14.10
C ASN A 346 11.73 15.98 -13.99
N VAL A 347 12.71 15.84 -14.87
CA VAL A 347 13.88 16.73 -14.93
C VAL A 347 13.46 18.15 -15.27
N LYS A 348 12.65 18.34 -16.33
CA LYS A 348 12.16 19.64 -16.80
C LYS A 348 11.46 20.44 -15.69
N HIS A 349 10.65 19.75 -14.89
CA HIS A 349 9.88 20.36 -13.80
C HIS A 349 10.66 20.42 -12.48
N CYS A 350 11.91 20.00 -12.45
CA CYS A 350 12.78 20.01 -11.26
C CYS A 350 12.03 19.46 -10.04
N VAL A 351 11.35 18.30 -10.16
CA VAL A 351 10.61 17.71 -9.06
C VAL A 351 11.54 17.37 -7.90
N ASP A 352 11.04 17.49 -6.66
CA ASP A 352 11.88 17.29 -5.48
C ASP A 352 12.27 15.83 -5.26
N PHE A 353 11.40 14.91 -5.65
CA PHE A 353 11.66 13.46 -5.66
C PHE A 353 10.82 12.79 -6.75
N ALA A 354 11.44 11.94 -7.56
CA ALA A 354 10.78 11.17 -8.58
C ALA A 354 10.91 9.67 -8.26
N GLU A 355 9.92 9.11 -7.57
CA GLU A 355 9.85 7.67 -7.35
C GLU A 355 9.46 6.97 -8.65
N CYS A 356 10.07 5.85 -8.93
CA CYS A 356 9.81 5.07 -10.12
C CYS A 356 9.53 3.62 -9.77
N PHE A 357 8.58 3.01 -10.44
CA PHE A 357 8.18 1.62 -10.26
C PHE A 357 8.26 0.88 -11.58
N LEU A 358 8.62 -0.40 -11.54
CA LEU A 358 8.38 -1.31 -12.67
C LEU A 358 6.93 -1.77 -12.62
N LEU A 359 6.25 -1.75 -13.76
CA LEU A 359 4.88 -2.25 -13.79
C LEU A 359 4.83 -3.70 -13.32
N THR A 360 3.97 -3.94 -12.34
CA THR A 360 3.54 -5.27 -11.93
C THR A 360 2.04 -5.34 -12.14
N PRO A 361 1.57 -6.03 -13.18
CA PRO A 361 0.14 -6.17 -13.44
C PRO A 361 -0.47 -7.15 -12.45
N PHE A 362 -1.09 -6.63 -11.40
CA PHE A 362 -1.71 -7.46 -10.39
C PHE A 362 -3.01 -8.07 -10.90
N TYR A 363 -3.25 -9.33 -10.54
CA TYR A 363 -4.51 -10.03 -10.79
C TYR A 363 -5.71 -9.21 -10.26
N GLY A 364 -6.81 -9.21 -11.01
CA GLY A 364 -7.99 -8.41 -10.68
C GLY A 364 -7.91 -6.95 -11.14
N THR A 365 -6.86 -6.55 -11.85
CA THR A 365 -6.75 -5.25 -12.52
C THR A 365 -6.95 -5.39 -14.02
N GLU A 366 -7.52 -4.35 -14.66
CA GLU A 366 -7.72 -4.33 -16.11
C GLU A 366 -6.41 -4.51 -16.89
N ILE A 367 -5.30 -3.95 -16.38
CA ILE A 367 -4.01 -4.08 -17.03
C ILE A 367 -3.49 -5.53 -17.00
N TYR A 368 -3.83 -6.30 -15.97
CA TYR A 368 -3.52 -7.73 -15.92
C TYR A 368 -4.26 -8.49 -17.02
N GLU A 369 -5.57 -8.26 -17.12
CA GLU A 369 -6.39 -8.89 -18.15
C GLU A 369 -5.91 -8.55 -19.58
N ASN A 370 -5.52 -7.28 -19.76
CA ASN A 370 -4.92 -6.83 -21.02
C ASN A 370 -3.58 -7.54 -21.29
N CYS A 371 -2.73 -7.69 -20.28
CA CYS A 371 -1.45 -8.39 -20.42
C CYS A 371 -1.64 -9.86 -20.78
N VAL A 372 -2.60 -10.54 -20.17
CA VAL A 372 -2.94 -11.94 -20.49
C VAL A 372 -3.46 -12.05 -21.92
N LYS A 373 -4.47 -11.24 -22.27
CA LYS A 373 -5.13 -11.26 -23.58
C LYS A 373 -4.15 -11.03 -24.75
N ASN A 374 -3.18 -10.14 -24.56
CA ASN A 374 -2.24 -9.73 -25.60
C ASN A 374 -0.85 -10.37 -25.47
N ASN A 375 -0.70 -11.39 -24.60
CA ASN A 375 0.54 -12.11 -24.40
C ASN A 375 1.74 -11.21 -24.01
N PHE A 376 1.49 -10.23 -23.12
CA PHE A 376 2.51 -9.35 -22.59
C PHE A 376 3.18 -9.86 -21.31
N LEU A 377 2.73 -10.98 -20.76
CA LEU A 377 3.38 -11.63 -19.60
C LEU A 377 4.46 -12.61 -20.07
N GLU A 378 5.51 -12.75 -19.26
CA GLU A 378 6.48 -13.83 -19.46
C GLU A 378 5.82 -15.19 -19.28
N GLU A 379 6.37 -16.23 -19.94
CA GLU A 379 5.83 -17.57 -19.88
C GLU A 379 5.85 -18.13 -18.45
N GLY A 380 4.80 -18.84 -18.05
CA GLY A 380 4.69 -19.48 -16.75
C GLY A 380 4.35 -18.53 -15.60
N ILE A 381 4.15 -17.22 -15.85
CA ILE A 381 3.70 -16.30 -14.80
C ILE A 381 2.27 -16.65 -14.39
N ASN A 382 2.10 -16.86 -13.08
CA ASN A 382 0.81 -17.12 -12.44
C ASN A 382 0.76 -16.41 -11.08
N MET A 383 -0.36 -16.54 -10.36
CA MET A 383 -0.56 -15.89 -9.06
C MET A 383 0.54 -16.24 -8.05
N ASP A 384 1.01 -17.48 -8.04
CA ASP A 384 1.97 -17.95 -7.04
C ASP A 384 3.43 -17.56 -7.34
N ASN A 385 3.77 -17.20 -8.58
CA ASN A 385 5.14 -16.84 -8.94
C ASN A 385 5.31 -15.38 -9.40
N MET A 386 4.25 -14.56 -9.32
CA MET A 386 4.36 -13.12 -9.57
C MET A 386 5.42 -12.48 -8.66
N PRO A 387 6.14 -11.46 -9.15
CA PRO A 387 7.10 -10.72 -8.34
C PRO A 387 6.46 -10.25 -7.04
N GLN A 388 7.07 -10.56 -5.89
CA GLN A 388 6.57 -10.13 -4.57
C GLN A 388 6.59 -8.60 -4.40
N SER A 389 7.31 -7.91 -5.26
CA SER A 389 7.46 -6.46 -5.21
C SER A 389 7.91 -5.92 -6.58
N TYR A 390 7.33 -4.80 -6.96
CA TYR A 390 7.75 -3.98 -8.12
C TYR A 390 9.21 -3.47 -8.04
N TRP A 391 9.89 -3.69 -6.91
CA TRP A 391 11.31 -3.37 -6.73
C TRP A 391 12.25 -4.46 -7.26
N LEU A 392 11.78 -5.69 -7.41
CA LEU A 392 12.65 -6.85 -7.62
C LEU A 392 12.77 -7.27 -9.09
N GLY A 393 11.85 -6.86 -9.93
CA GLY A 393 11.85 -7.23 -11.34
C GLY A 393 10.53 -6.91 -12.01
N SER A 394 10.41 -7.32 -13.26
CA SER A 394 9.19 -7.21 -14.06
C SER A 394 8.81 -8.59 -14.59
N CYS A 395 7.52 -8.87 -14.62
CA CYS A 395 6.94 -10.03 -15.30
C CYS A 395 6.40 -9.69 -16.69
N ILE A 396 6.64 -8.47 -17.15
CA ILE A 396 6.28 -8.05 -18.51
C ILE A 396 7.30 -8.59 -19.50
N LYS A 397 6.82 -9.06 -20.63
CA LYS A 397 7.62 -9.52 -21.77
C LYS A 397 8.17 -8.33 -22.54
N PHE A 398 9.47 -8.22 -22.59
CA PHE A 398 10.21 -7.23 -23.37
C PHE A 398 10.66 -7.82 -24.72
N SER A 399 11.06 -6.97 -25.65
CA SER A 399 11.56 -7.40 -26.97
C SER A 399 12.83 -8.26 -26.88
N SER A 400 13.60 -8.09 -25.80
CA SER A 400 14.80 -8.88 -25.51
C SER A 400 15.17 -8.82 -24.03
N LEU A 401 15.97 -9.78 -23.56
CA LEU A 401 16.55 -9.75 -22.20
C LEU A 401 17.39 -8.49 -21.96
N LYS A 402 18.13 -8.02 -22.97
CA LYS A 402 18.90 -6.77 -22.86
C LYS A 402 18.01 -5.55 -22.65
N GLU A 403 16.86 -5.51 -23.27
CA GLU A 403 15.90 -4.41 -23.04
C GLU A 403 15.29 -4.50 -21.65
N LYS A 404 14.89 -5.69 -21.21
CA LYS A 404 14.44 -5.93 -19.85
C LYS A 404 15.46 -5.45 -18.81
N ASP A 405 16.70 -5.88 -18.93
CA ASP A 405 17.80 -5.48 -18.05
C ASP A 405 18.00 -3.96 -18.02
N LYS A 406 17.87 -3.33 -19.19
CA LYS A 406 17.96 -1.87 -19.34
C LYS A 406 16.85 -1.16 -18.54
N PHE A 407 15.60 -1.61 -18.62
CA PHE A 407 14.50 -1.06 -17.83
C PHE A 407 14.70 -1.29 -16.33
N ILE A 408 15.11 -2.50 -15.92
CA ILE A 408 15.37 -2.82 -14.52
C ILE A 408 16.47 -1.91 -13.95
N ASN A 409 17.56 -1.72 -14.67
CA ASN A 409 18.65 -0.84 -14.24
C ASN A 409 18.23 0.64 -14.27
N PHE A 410 17.49 1.07 -15.29
CA PHE A 410 16.97 2.44 -15.35
C PHE A 410 16.09 2.76 -14.17
N HIS A 411 15.21 1.84 -13.77
CA HIS A 411 14.42 1.95 -12.55
C HIS A 411 15.31 2.23 -11.32
N LYS A 412 16.48 1.54 -11.17
CA LYS A 412 17.37 1.73 -10.01
C LYS A 412 18.04 3.10 -9.98
N PHE A 413 18.24 3.71 -11.13
CA PHE A 413 18.88 5.01 -11.25
C PHE A 413 17.93 6.16 -11.58
N PHE A 414 16.64 5.91 -11.74
CA PHE A 414 15.67 6.92 -12.17
C PHE A 414 15.63 8.12 -11.25
N SER A 415 15.37 7.92 -9.97
CA SER A 415 15.31 8.97 -8.95
C SER A 415 16.64 9.76 -8.87
N PHE A 416 17.77 9.04 -8.86
CA PHE A 416 19.09 9.66 -8.85
C PHE A 416 19.33 10.49 -10.10
N GLY A 417 19.03 9.95 -11.28
CA GLY A 417 19.23 10.63 -12.56
C GLY A 417 18.37 11.89 -12.70
N VAL A 418 17.12 11.87 -12.23
CA VAL A 418 16.25 13.07 -12.24
C VAL A 418 16.87 14.20 -11.41
N GLN A 419 17.48 13.89 -10.27
CA GLN A 419 18.12 14.87 -9.42
C GLN A 419 19.51 15.31 -9.94
N HIS A 420 20.16 14.46 -10.73
CA HIS A 420 21.51 14.67 -11.26
C HIS A 420 21.56 14.45 -12.79
N PRO A 421 20.79 15.22 -13.59
CA PRO A 421 20.61 14.95 -15.02
C PRO A 421 21.93 15.01 -15.82
N ARG A 422 22.94 15.74 -15.32
CA ARG A 422 24.27 15.76 -15.92
C ARG A 422 24.98 14.40 -15.89
N LEU A 423 24.59 13.50 -15.01
CA LEU A 423 25.13 12.14 -14.89
C LEU A 423 24.38 11.11 -15.77
N LEU A 424 23.41 11.55 -16.58
CA LEU A 424 22.68 10.66 -17.48
C LEU A 424 23.57 9.85 -18.43
N PRO A 425 24.68 10.39 -19.01
CA PRO A 425 25.61 9.60 -19.82
C PRO A 425 26.22 8.42 -19.05
N LEU A 426 26.61 8.63 -17.78
CA LEU A 426 27.12 7.57 -16.90
C LEU A 426 26.04 6.54 -16.61
N ILE A 427 24.82 6.98 -16.28
CA ILE A 427 23.67 6.09 -16.03
C ILE A 427 23.41 5.21 -17.26
N LYS A 428 23.47 5.78 -18.48
CA LYS A 428 23.32 5.01 -19.73
C LYS A 428 24.40 3.93 -19.91
N ILE A 429 25.60 4.14 -19.38
CA ILE A 429 26.66 3.12 -19.36
C ILE A 429 26.31 2.03 -18.33
N LEU A 430 25.94 2.42 -17.11
CA LEU A 430 25.54 1.49 -16.04
C LEU A 430 24.36 0.61 -16.44
N MET A 431 23.42 1.13 -17.22
CA MET A 431 22.26 0.38 -17.71
C MET A 431 22.61 -0.77 -18.67
N LYS A 432 23.83 -0.80 -19.22
CA LYS A 432 24.29 -1.88 -20.11
C LYS A 432 24.76 -3.12 -19.36
N PHE A 433 25.00 -3.02 -18.05
CA PHE A 433 25.36 -4.16 -17.22
C PHE A 433 24.13 -5.01 -16.90
N SER A 434 24.35 -6.27 -16.55
CA SER A 434 23.27 -7.09 -15.99
C SER A 434 22.80 -6.53 -14.65
N PRO A 435 21.50 -6.61 -14.33
CA PRO A 435 20.95 -6.22 -13.02
C PRO A 435 21.70 -6.90 -11.89
N ASN A 436 22.09 -6.13 -10.89
CA ASN A 436 22.91 -6.63 -9.79
C ASN A 436 22.55 -6.00 -8.45
N LYS A 437 23.08 -6.63 -7.40
CA LYS A 437 22.83 -6.30 -6.00
C LYS A 437 23.29 -4.90 -5.60
N LEU A 438 24.38 -4.44 -6.17
CA LEU A 438 24.94 -3.11 -5.89
C LEU A 438 24.00 -2.01 -6.35
N PHE A 439 23.34 -2.18 -7.51
CA PHE A 439 22.37 -1.22 -8.02
C PHE A 439 21.11 -1.17 -7.15
N VAL A 440 20.64 -2.31 -6.65
CA VAL A 440 19.52 -2.36 -5.70
C VAL A 440 19.89 -1.65 -4.38
N LEU A 441 21.09 -1.90 -3.87
CA LEU A 441 21.61 -1.28 -2.66
C LEU A 441 21.69 0.24 -2.82
N PHE A 442 22.31 0.70 -3.90
CA PHE A 442 22.42 2.11 -4.24
C PHE A 442 21.04 2.79 -4.28
N ASN A 443 20.09 2.22 -5.03
CA ASN A 443 18.75 2.76 -5.15
C ASN A 443 18.07 2.91 -3.77
N ARG A 444 18.10 1.88 -2.95
CA ARG A 444 17.47 1.91 -1.62
C ARG A 444 18.07 2.93 -0.68
N PHE A 445 19.41 3.03 -0.65
CA PHE A 445 20.07 4.03 0.18
C PHE A 445 19.79 5.44 -0.33
N TYR A 446 19.86 5.66 -1.64
CA TYR A 446 19.60 6.96 -2.23
C TYR A 446 18.15 7.42 -1.97
N ASP A 447 17.16 6.57 -2.25
CA ASP A 447 15.76 6.90 -2.05
C ASP A 447 15.42 7.12 -0.58
N SER A 448 15.95 6.28 0.33
CA SER A 448 15.80 6.49 1.76
C SER A 448 16.38 7.82 2.21
N TRP A 449 17.59 8.17 1.73
CA TRP A 449 18.23 9.44 2.04
C TRP A 449 17.42 10.63 1.50
N ARG A 450 16.91 10.55 0.28
CA ARG A 450 16.08 11.61 -0.33
C ARG A 450 14.79 11.84 0.45
N ILE A 451 14.09 10.78 0.83
CA ILE A 451 12.86 10.87 1.61
C ILE A 451 13.12 11.60 2.93
N THR A 452 14.24 11.33 3.64
CA THR A 452 14.56 12.05 4.87
C THR A 452 14.76 13.55 4.66
N ARG A 453 15.26 13.96 3.48
CA ARG A 453 15.40 15.37 3.09
C ARG A 453 14.05 16.05 2.86
N ILE A 454 13.05 15.32 2.37
CA ILE A 454 11.70 15.84 2.17
C ILE A 454 10.96 15.94 3.51
N ILE A 455 11.00 14.89 4.29
CA ILE A 455 10.24 14.78 5.55
C ILE A 455 10.86 15.66 6.66
N ARG A 456 12.19 15.87 6.65
CA ARG A 456 12.93 16.69 7.64
C ARG A 456 12.63 16.33 9.10
N VAL A 457 12.38 15.06 9.38
CA VAL A 457 12.17 14.56 10.75
C VAL A 457 13.50 14.14 11.34
N LYS A 458 13.80 14.60 12.56
CA LYS A 458 14.89 14.04 13.35
C LYS A 458 14.47 12.63 13.79
N MET A 459 15.09 11.62 13.20
CA MET A 459 14.89 10.24 13.63
C MET A 459 15.87 9.90 14.75
N ASP A 460 15.36 9.18 15.75
CA ASP A 460 16.20 8.59 16.80
C ASP A 460 17.22 7.63 16.15
N ILE A 461 18.42 7.59 16.74
CA ILE A 461 19.51 6.73 16.26
C ILE A 461 19.10 5.25 16.23
N ILE A 462 18.24 4.82 17.16
CA ILE A 462 17.70 3.46 17.21
C ILE A 462 16.82 3.15 15.99
N ILE A 463 16.01 4.13 15.57
CA ILE A 463 15.18 4.03 14.38
C ILE A 463 16.08 3.97 13.13
N LEU A 464 17.10 4.82 13.08
CA LEU A 464 18.06 4.85 11.97
C LEU A 464 18.80 3.50 11.85
N ILE A 465 19.29 2.96 12.97
CA ILE A 465 19.91 1.62 13.02
C ILE A 465 18.90 0.55 12.59
N GLY A 466 17.63 0.66 13.01
CA GLY A 466 16.56 -0.24 12.59
C GLY A 466 16.34 -0.22 11.07
N VAL A 467 16.28 0.97 10.49
CA VAL A 467 16.14 1.15 9.02
C VAL A 467 17.36 0.58 8.27
N VAL A 468 18.57 0.80 8.78
CA VAL A 468 19.79 0.23 8.19
C VAL A 468 19.80 -1.29 8.30
N LYS A 469 19.52 -1.86 9.48
CA LYS A 469 19.43 -3.30 9.69
C LYS A 469 18.36 -3.94 8.81
N MET A 470 17.23 -3.28 8.64
CA MET A 470 16.15 -3.70 7.77
C MET A 470 16.62 -3.79 6.31
N ASN A 471 17.22 -2.73 5.79
CA ASN A 471 17.71 -2.72 4.42
C ASN A 471 18.79 -3.80 4.20
N VAL A 472 19.70 -3.97 5.16
CA VAL A 472 20.72 -5.01 5.15
C VAL A 472 20.09 -6.40 5.22
N LYS A 473 19.17 -6.66 6.15
CA LYS A 473 18.49 -7.96 6.31
C LYS A 473 17.62 -8.31 5.10
N TYR A 474 16.95 -7.32 4.50
CA TYR A 474 16.17 -7.51 3.28
C TYR A 474 17.08 -7.89 2.11
N ILE A 475 18.24 -7.27 1.99
CA ILE A 475 19.24 -7.57 0.98
C ILE A 475 19.83 -8.97 1.24
N PHE A 476 20.26 -9.28 2.45
CA PHE A 476 20.85 -10.57 2.79
C PHE A 476 19.82 -11.71 2.90
N GLY A 477 18.64 -11.47 3.44
CA GLY A 477 17.57 -12.47 3.55
C GLY A 477 16.99 -12.89 2.20
N PHE A 478 17.00 -11.99 1.23
CA PHE A 478 16.72 -12.30 -0.16
C PHE A 478 17.80 -13.22 -0.77
N PHE A 479 19.05 -13.13 -0.28
CA PHE A 479 20.18 -13.91 -0.78
C PHE A 479 20.26 -15.32 -0.24
N LEU A 480 19.71 -15.59 0.95
CA LEU A 480 19.72 -16.92 1.55
C LEU A 480 18.58 -17.83 1.08
N LYS A 481 17.55 -17.26 0.41
CA LYS A 481 16.41 -18.01 -0.13
C LYS A 481 16.42 -18.23 -1.64
N THR A 482 17.40 -17.69 -2.37
CA THR A 482 17.48 -17.83 -3.84
C THR A 482 18.32 -19.02 -4.32
N ASP A 483 18.87 -19.84 -3.42
CA ASP A 483 19.62 -21.04 -3.83
C ASP A 483 18.74 -22.26 -4.09
N SER A 484 17.42 -22.19 -3.99
CA SER A 484 16.58 -23.35 -4.24
C SER A 484 15.57 -23.27 -5.40
N HIS A 485 15.36 -22.16 -6.07
CA HIS A 485 14.57 -22.09 -7.34
C HIS A 485 14.57 -20.64 -7.88
N SER A 486 15.53 -20.34 -8.72
CA SER A 486 15.34 -19.62 -9.99
C SER A 486 16.68 -19.15 -10.56
N LYS A 487 17.06 -19.73 -11.65
CA LYS A 487 17.92 -19.04 -12.61
C LYS A 487 17.12 -17.84 -13.13
N PHE A 488 17.74 -16.65 -13.09
CA PHE A 488 17.21 -15.40 -13.66
C PHE A 488 16.81 -15.53 -15.11
#